data_6659158a86e7f2ca5225a9fc11f6a8cb
#
_entry.id   6659158a86e7f2ca5225a9fc11f6a8cb
#
_cell.length_a   1.000
_cell.length_b   1.000
_cell.length_c   1.000
_cell.angle_alpha   90.00
_cell.angle_beta   90.00
_cell.angle_gamma   90.00
#
_symmetry.space_group_name_H-M   'P 1'
#
loop_
_entity.id
_entity.type
_entity.pdbx_description
1 polymer ?
#
loop_
_entity_poly.entity_id
_entity_poly.type
_entity_poly.pdbx_seq_one_letter_code
_entity_poly.pdbx_strand_id
1 'polypeptide(L)'
;YNFYVTIYLVKFMHNIGIICEYNPFHNGHLYQIKKIKETYKDSLIIVCLSSCFMQRGEASILNKWDKTRLAIESGVDLVLELPFAFATQYQDIFAKGALTILNHLKIDTLIFGSECNDIELLKNLASVQLKDESYNYLVKRYLDLGLNYPTSLSKALFDISGVKLDKPNDLLALAYVKEIIKNNY
;
A
#
# COMPACT_ATOMS: atom_id res chain seq x y z
N TYR A 1 -12.45 -45.41 21.20
CA TYR A 1 -11.94 -44.56 20.14
C TYR A 1 -11.06 -43.52 20.78
N ASN A 2 -9.71 -43.60 20.62
CA ASN A 2 -8.80 -42.57 21.07
C ASN A 2 -8.79 -41.46 20.02
N PHE A 3 -9.38 -40.30 20.36
CA PHE A 3 -9.22 -39.07 19.56
C PHE A 3 -7.88 -38.45 19.96
N TYR A 4 -6.91 -38.44 19.05
CA TYR A 4 -5.69 -37.68 19.21
C TYR A 4 -5.96 -36.24 18.73
N VAL A 5 -5.90 -35.26 19.62
CA VAL A 5 -5.87 -33.85 19.27
C VAL A 5 -4.40 -33.48 19.02
N THR A 6 -4.03 -33.30 17.79
CA THR A 6 -2.70 -32.81 17.44
C THR A 6 -2.74 -31.29 17.42
N ILE A 7 -2.11 -30.65 18.40
CA ILE A 7 -1.91 -29.20 18.40
C ILE A 7 -0.62 -28.93 17.66
N TYR A 8 -0.70 -28.38 16.46
CA TYR A 8 0.45 -27.84 15.78
C TYR A 8 0.80 -26.49 16.45
N LEU A 9 1.94 -26.41 17.11
CA LEU A 9 2.53 -25.12 17.45
C LEU A 9 2.95 -24.47 16.13
N VAL A 10 2.12 -23.55 15.63
CA VAL A 10 2.47 -22.73 14.48
C VAL A 10 3.66 -21.89 14.91
N LYS A 11 4.84 -22.20 14.35
CA LYS A 11 5.99 -21.32 14.43
C LYS A 11 5.55 -19.97 13.92
N PHE A 12 5.86 -18.89 14.64
CA PHE A 12 5.54 -17.53 14.21
C PHE A 12 6.13 -17.32 12.80
N MET A 13 5.28 -17.38 11.80
CA MET A 13 5.64 -17.03 10.43
C MET A 13 5.55 -15.52 10.31
N HIS A 14 6.51 -14.93 9.61
CA HIS A 14 6.50 -13.50 9.35
C HIS A 14 5.45 -13.18 8.28
N ASN A 15 4.47 -12.34 8.60
CA ASN A 15 3.38 -11.98 7.70
C ASN A 15 3.77 -10.73 6.92
N ILE A 16 3.94 -10.88 5.61
CA ILE A 16 4.34 -9.79 4.72
C ILE A 16 3.16 -9.35 3.87
N GLY A 17 2.80 -8.08 3.98
CA GLY A 17 1.76 -7.46 3.19
C GLY A 17 2.31 -6.81 1.91
N ILE A 18 1.59 -6.96 0.81
CA ILE A 18 1.79 -6.23 -0.44
C ILE A 18 0.45 -5.61 -0.85
N ILE A 19 0.48 -4.36 -1.30
CA ILE A 19 -0.67 -3.69 -1.90
C ILE A 19 -0.39 -3.51 -3.39
N CYS A 20 -1.26 -4.00 -4.26
CA CYS A 20 -1.01 -3.96 -5.70
C CYS A 20 -2.27 -3.95 -6.55
N GLU A 21 -2.09 -3.62 -7.81
CA GLU A 21 -3.15 -3.63 -8.83
C GLU A 21 -2.98 -4.77 -9.84
N TYR A 22 -1.74 -5.17 -10.15
CA TYR A 22 -1.41 -6.17 -11.16
C TYR A 22 -2.13 -5.96 -12.49
N ASN A 23 -1.88 -4.80 -13.11
CA ASN A 23 -2.59 -4.39 -14.33
C ASN A 23 -1.68 -4.10 -15.54
N PRO A 24 -1.10 -5.14 -16.18
CA PRO A 24 -1.14 -6.56 -15.83
C PRO A 24 -0.06 -6.96 -14.82
N PHE A 25 -0.09 -8.21 -14.38
CA PHE A 25 1.03 -8.84 -13.67
C PHE A 25 2.23 -8.97 -14.62
N HIS A 26 3.43 -8.60 -14.18
CA HIS A 26 4.64 -8.60 -15.01
C HIS A 26 5.89 -9.04 -14.23
N ASN A 27 7.02 -9.17 -14.93
CA ASN A 27 8.28 -9.66 -14.35
C ASN A 27 8.77 -8.86 -13.14
N GLY A 28 8.47 -7.57 -13.04
CA GLY A 28 8.79 -6.76 -11.86
C GLY A 28 8.06 -7.24 -10.61
N HIS A 29 6.79 -7.61 -10.73
CA HIS A 29 5.99 -8.18 -9.64
C HIS A 29 6.53 -9.57 -9.25
N LEU A 30 6.85 -10.40 -10.24
CA LEU A 30 7.46 -11.71 -10.00
C LEU A 30 8.81 -11.58 -9.27
N TYR A 31 9.64 -10.62 -9.69
CA TYR A 31 10.91 -10.33 -9.03
C TYR A 31 10.70 -9.93 -7.57
N GLN A 32 9.74 -9.04 -7.28
CA GLN A 32 9.43 -8.62 -5.92
C GLN A 32 9.05 -9.82 -5.04
N ILE A 33 8.14 -10.69 -5.51
CA ILE A 33 7.71 -11.89 -4.77
C ILE A 33 8.89 -12.82 -4.49
N LYS A 34 9.71 -13.11 -5.51
CA LYS A 34 10.91 -13.95 -5.36
C LYS A 34 11.88 -13.35 -4.34
N LYS A 35 12.12 -12.04 -4.42
CA LYS A 35 13.03 -11.34 -3.51
C LYS A 35 12.55 -11.38 -2.07
N ILE A 36 11.25 -11.27 -1.85
CA ILE A 36 10.64 -11.43 -0.53
C ILE A 36 10.89 -12.85 0.01
N LYS A 37 10.59 -13.88 -0.77
CA LYS A 37 10.81 -15.29 -0.35
C LYS A 37 12.29 -15.60 -0.06
N GLU A 38 13.22 -14.99 -0.79
CA GLU A 38 14.66 -15.12 -0.54
C GLU A 38 15.09 -14.45 0.78
N THR A 39 14.54 -13.26 1.04
CA THR A 39 14.94 -12.42 2.18
C THR A 39 14.29 -12.87 3.49
N TYR A 40 13.01 -13.20 3.41
CA TYR A 40 12.19 -13.59 4.57
C TYR A 40 11.81 -15.07 4.44
N LYS A 41 12.71 -15.93 4.88
CA LYS A 41 12.44 -17.38 4.91
C LYS A 41 11.29 -17.68 5.87
N ASP A 42 10.45 -18.64 5.52
CA ASP A 42 9.27 -19.03 6.32
C ASP A 42 8.26 -17.89 6.53
N SER A 43 8.11 -16.99 5.56
CA SER A 43 7.11 -15.93 5.58
C SER A 43 5.86 -16.29 4.80
N LEU A 44 4.72 -15.70 5.21
CA LEU A 44 3.49 -15.65 4.43
C LEU A 44 3.43 -14.34 3.65
N ILE A 45 3.24 -14.42 2.34
CA ILE A 45 3.01 -13.24 1.49
C ILE A 45 1.51 -13.06 1.31
N ILE A 46 0.99 -11.96 1.82
CA ILE A 46 -0.41 -11.59 1.80
C ILE A 46 -0.58 -10.38 0.87
N VAL A 47 -1.35 -10.52 -0.17
CA VAL A 47 -1.60 -9.46 -1.15
C VAL A 47 -2.99 -8.87 -0.95
N CYS A 48 -3.08 -7.55 -0.82
CA CYS A 48 -4.31 -6.79 -0.98
C CYS A 48 -4.37 -6.26 -2.42
N LEU A 49 -5.31 -6.81 -3.21
CA LEU A 49 -5.38 -6.64 -4.67
C LEU A 49 -6.57 -5.79 -5.08
N SER A 50 -6.36 -4.73 -5.86
CA SER A 50 -7.44 -4.07 -6.61
C SER A 50 -8.03 -5.04 -7.63
N SER A 51 -9.37 -5.18 -7.64
CA SER A 51 -10.01 -6.24 -8.41
C SER A 51 -10.27 -5.87 -9.88
N CYS A 52 -11.43 -5.33 -10.16
CA CYS A 52 -11.88 -5.05 -11.53
C CYS A 52 -11.56 -3.63 -11.99
N PHE A 53 -11.27 -2.74 -11.07
CA PHE A 53 -10.94 -1.35 -11.37
C PHE A 53 -9.66 -0.92 -10.66
N MET A 54 -8.88 -0.08 -11.34
CA MET A 54 -7.66 0.50 -10.84
C MET A 54 -7.94 1.78 -10.06
N GLN A 55 -6.97 2.25 -9.30
CA GLN A 55 -7.07 3.45 -8.47
C GLN A 55 -7.49 4.69 -9.29
N ARG A 56 -7.10 4.77 -10.55
CA ARG A 56 -7.47 5.86 -11.47
C ARG A 56 -8.85 5.70 -12.11
N GLY A 57 -9.62 4.68 -11.71
CA GLY A 57 -10.97 4.41 -12.25
C GLY A 57 -10.98 3.63 -13.56
N GLU A 58 -9.84 3.22 -14.09
CA GLU A 58 -9.75 2.42 -15.30
C GLU A 58 -10.12 0.96 -15.04
N ALA A 59 -10.74 0.31 -16.02
CA ALA A 59 -11.01 -1.12 -15.94
C ALA A 59 -9.70 -1.91 -15.99
N SER A 60 -9.61 -2.97 -15.19
CA SER A 60 -8.48 -3.89 -15.21
C SER A 60 -8.43 -4.67 -16.54
N ILE A 61 -7.22 -4.87 -17.08
CA ILE A 61 -6.98 -5.67 -18.29
C ILE A 61 -7.36 -7.13 -18.05
N LEU A 62 -7.09 -7.65 -16.84
CA LEU A 62 -7.47 -9.01 -16.44
C LEU A 62 -8.54 -8.95 -15.35
N ASN A 63 -9.42 -9.95 -15.33
CA ASN A 63 -10.36 -10.11 -14.23
C ASN A 63 -9.64 -10.48 -12.92
N LYS A 64 -10.30 -10.29 -11.79
CA LYS A 64 -9.71 -10.53 -10.47
C LYS A 64 -9.26 -11.97 -10.25
N TRP A 65 -9.93 -12.94 -10.83
CA TRP A 65 -9.61 -14.37 -10.66
C TRP A 65 -8.32 -14.74 -11.37
N ASP A 66 -8.10 -14.21 -12.59
CA ASP A 66 -6.87 -14.44 -13.33
C ASP A 66 -5.69 -13.75 -12.66
N LYS A 67 -5.86 -12.51 -12.18
CA LYS A 67 -4.82 -11.82 -11.40
C LYS A 67 -4.47 -12.57 -10.11
N THR A 68 -5.47 -13.07 -9.41
CA THR A 68 -5.27 -13.87 -8.19
C THR A 68 -4.53 -15.16 -8.49
N ARG A 69 -4.92 -15.89 -9.56
CA ARG A 69 -4.24 -17.11 -9.98
C ARG A 69 -2.77 -16.85 -10.27
N LEU A 70 -2.46 -15.83 -11.08
CA LEU A 70 -1.08 -15.45 -11.40
C LEU A 70 -0.26 -15.10 -10.14
N ALA A 71 -0.86 -14.42 -9.17
CA ALA A 71 -0.20 -14.10 -7.91
C ALA A 71 0.13 -15.37 -7.11
N ILE A 72 -0.83 -16.26 -6.95
CA ILE A 72 -0.66 -17.52 -6.21
C ILE A 72 0.37 -18.43 -6.90
N GLU A 73 0.28 -18.61 -8.22
CA GLU A 73 1.26 -19.38 -9.01
C GLU A 73 2.66 -18.79 -8.94
N SER A 74 2.76 -17.49 -8.65
CA SER A 74 4.06 -16.78 -8.47
C SER A 74 4.62 -16.86 -7.06
N GLY A 75 3.90 -17.48 -6.10
CA GLY A 75 4.38 -17.71 -4.74
C GLY A 75 3.73 -16.83 -3.67
N VAL A 76 2.64 -16.12 -3.98
CA VAL A 76 1.80 -15.45 -2.97
C VAL A 76 0.97 -16.52 -2.24
N ASP A 77 0.84 -16.39 -0.93
CA ASP A 77 0.15 -17.38 -0.09
C ASP A 77 -1.33 -17.05 0.11
N LEU A 78 -1.70 -15.75 0.13
CA LEU A 78 -3.07 -15.28 0.31
C LEU A 78 -3.32 -14.01 -0.51
N VAL A 79 -4.44 -13.96 -1.21
CA VAL A 79 -4.90 -12.76 -1.93
C VAL A 79 -6.26 -12.33 -1.39
N LEU A 80 -6.36 -11.06 -1.02
CA LEU A 80 -7.59 -10.41 -0.57
C LEU A 80 -7.98 -9.32 -1.56
N GLU A 81 -9.26 -9.21 -1.80
CA GLU A 81 -9.80 -8.15 -2.64
C GLU A 81 -9.87 -6.82 -1.88
N LEU A 82 -9.27 -5.77 -2.41
CA LEU A 82 -9.55 -4.40 -1.97
C LEU A 82 -10.94 -4.02 -2.49
N PRO A 83 -11.91 -3.71 -1.60
CA PRO A 83 -13.25 -3.34 -2.03
C PRO A 83 -13.27 -2.15 -2.97
N PHE A 84 -14.13 -2.16 -3.97
CA PHE A 84 -14.27 -1.13 -4.99
C PHE A 84 -14.34 0.30 -4.40
N ALA A 85 -15.06 0.47 -3.29
CA ALA A 85 -15.19 1.76 -2.60
C ALA A 85 -13.86 2.37 -2.14
N PHE A 86 -12.81 1.56 -2.00
CA PHE A 86 -11.45 2.00 -1.68
C PHE A 86 -10.54 1.96 -2.91
N ALA A 87 -10.72 0.97 -3.77
CA ALA A 87 -9.83 0.72 -4.92
C ALA A 87 -9.80 1.88 -5.92
N THR A 88 -10.92 2.58 -6.14
CA THR A 88 -11.06 3.67 -7.12
C THR A 88 -10.98 5.06 -6.49
N GLN A 89 -10.27 5.20 -5.38
CA GLN A 89 -10.20 6.43 -4.63
C GLN A 89 -8.83 7.10 -4.72
N TYR A 90 -8.77 8.34 -4.22
CA TYR A 90 -7.51 9.02 -4.00
C TYR A 90 -6.59 8.20 -3.08
N GLN A 91 -5.29 8.35 -3.25
CA GLN A 91 -4.26 7.51 -2.63
C GLN A 91 -4.41 7.33 -1.10
N ASP A 92 -4.86 8.34 -0.38
CA ASP A 92 -5.05 8.24 1.08
C ASP A 92 -6.19 7.28 1.44
N ILE A 93 -7.30 7.31 0.70
CA ILE A 93 -8.44 6.42 0.92
C ILE A 93 -8.12 5.00 0.46
N PHE A 94 -7.41 4.88 -0.66
CA PHE A 94 -6.86 3.62 -1.16
C PHE A 94 -5.94 2.97 -0.12
N ALA A 95 -4.96 3.72 0.38
CA ALA A 95 -4.01 3.27 1.41
C ALA A 95 -4.74 2.85 2.69
N LYS A 96 -5.68 3.67 3.16
CA LYS A 96 -6.50 3.36 4.35
C LYS A 96 -7.24 2.04 4.20
N GLY A 97 -7.95 1.82 3.09
CA GLY A 97 -8.70 0.58 2.86
C GLY A 97 -7.79 -0.64 2.85
N ALA A 98 -6.69 -0.59 2.10
CA ALA A 98 -5.75 -1.69 1.98
C ALA A 98 -5.05 -2.00 3.31
N LEU A 99 -4.54 -0.98 4.01
CA LEU A 99 -3.86 -1.17 5.29
C LEU A 99 -4.81 -1.63 6.41
N THR A 100 -6.06 -1.18 6.40
CA THR A 100 -7.05 -1.69 7.35
C THR A 100 -7.23 -3.21 7.19
N ILE A 101 -7.34 -3.71 5.95
CA ILE A 101 -7.46 -5.15 5.68
C ILE A 101 -6.20 -5.89 6.14
N LEU A 102 -5.02 -5.41 5.74
CA LEU A 102 -3.75 -6.05 6.08
C LEU A 102 -3.46 -6.03 7.58
N ASN A 103 -3.81 -4.96 8.28
CA ASN A 103 -3.68 -4.86 9.73
C ASN A 103 -4.57 -5.85 10.49
N HIS A 104 -5.80 -6.12 10.01
CA HIS A 104 -6.64 -7.17 10.58
C HIS A 104 -6.03 -8.56 10.45
N LEU A 105 -5.20 -8.79 9.43
CA LEU A 105 -4.42 -10.02 9.26
C LEU A 105 -3.09 -9.99 10.00
N LYS A 106 -2.83 -8.92 10.75
CA LYS A 106 -1.62 -8.75 11.57
C LYS A 106 -0.35 -8.97 10.75
N ILE A 107 -0.21 -8.22 9.65
CA ILE A 107 1.06 -8.21 8.93
C ILE A 107 2.14 -7.57 9.81
N ASP A 108 3.36 -8.13 9.73
CA ASP A 108 4.53 -7.60 10.45
C ASP A 108 5.29 -6.57 9.62
N THR A 109 5.20 -6.71 8.29
CA THR A 109 5.94 -5.86 7.35
C THR A 109 5.10 -5.57 6.11
N LEU A 110 5.03 -4.31 5.71
CA LEU A 110 4.50 -3.91 4.40
C LEU A 110 5.66 -3.69 3.43
N ILE A 111 5.62 -4.35 2.27
CA ILE A 111 6.63 -4.16 1.21
C ILE A 111 5.95 -3.50 0.00
N PHE A 112 6.51 -2.38 -0.42
CA PHE A 112 6.03 -1.62 -1.57
C PHE A 112 7.19 -1.08 -2.40
N GLY A 113 6.92 -0.75 -3.67
CA GLY A 113 7.87 -0.06 -4.54
C GLY A 113 7.84 1.45 -4.32
N SER A 114 9.00 2.09 -4.42
CA SER A 114 9.16 3.54 -4.38
C SER A 114 10.29 3.94 -5.32
N GLU A 115 10.15 5.04 -6.02
CA GLU A 115 11.19 5.57 -6.89
C GLU A 115 12.28 6.28 -6.09
N CYS A 116 11.93 6.98 -5.00
CA CYS A 116 12.90 7.67 -4.16
C CYS A 116 13.72 6.72 -3.27
N ASN A 117 13.20 5.54 -2.99
CA ASN A 117 13.85 4.49 -2.18
C ASN A 117 14.41 5.01 -0.84
N ASP A 118 13.75 5.98 -0.21
CA ASP A 118 14.15 6.61 1.04
C ASP A 118 12.97 6.63 2.03
N ILE A 119 12.97 5.65 2.95
CA ILE A 119 11.91 5.50 3.94
C ILE A 119 11.92 6.62 5.00
N GLU A 120 13.09 7.14 5.34
CA GLU A 120 13.19 8.23 6.32
C GLU A 120 12.66 9.54 5.74
N LEU A 121 12.92 9.82 4.47
CA LEU A 121 12.30 10.92 3.77
C LEU A 121 10.76 10.79 3.80
N LEU A 122 10.22 9.63 3.44
CA LEU A 122 8.78 9.38 3.44
C LEU A 122 8.17 9.55 4.84
N LYS A 123 8.83 9.09 5.90
CA LYS A 123 8.39 9.30 7.30
C LYS A 123 8.36 10.79 7.68
N ASN A 124 9.39 11.54 7.29
CA ASN A 124 9.46 12.97 7.55
C ASN A 124 8.33 13.71 6.83
N LEU A 125 8.10 13.43 5.55
CA LEU A 125 7.02 14.04 4.78
C LEU A 125 5.62 13.66 5.32
N ALA A 126 5.44 12.41 5.73
CA ALA A 126 4.20 11.95 6.38
C ALA A 126 3.97 12.70 7.71
N SER A 127 5.02 12.93 8.49
CA SER A 127 4.94 13.68 9.74
C SER A 127 4.54 15.15 9.52
N VAL A 128 5.06 15.77 8.46
CA VAL A 128 4.62 17.13 8.05
C VAL A 128 3.12 17.12 7.74
N GLN A 129 2.64 16.18 6.93
CA GLN A 129 1.22 16.11 6.58
C GLN A 129 0.31 15.85 7.78
N LEU A 130 0.78 15.15 8.80
CA LEU A 130 -0.03 14.76 9.97
C LEU A 130 -0.02 15.80 11.10
N LYS A 131 1.06 16.52 11.28
CA LYS A 131 1.31 17.30 12.51
C LYS A 131 1.55 18.79 12.27
N ASP A 132 1.89 19.20 11.04
CA ASP A 132 2.22 20.59 10.76
C ASP A 132 0.95 21.41 10.47
N GLU A 133 0.62 22.35 11.33
CA GLU A 133 -0.54 23.24 11.14
C GLU A 133 -0.40 24.12 9.90
N SER A 134 0.85 24.53 9.56
CA SER A 134 1.13 25.31 8.36
C SER A 134 0.80 24.55 7.09
N TYR A 135 0.97 23.23 7.10
CA TYR A 135 0.60 22.38 5.96
C TYR A 135 -0.91 22.47 5.67
N ASN A 136 -1.74 22.28 6.69
CA ASN A 136 -3.19 22.36 6.55
C ASN A 136 -3.66 23.76 6.12
N TYR A 137 -3.03 24.80 6.64
CA TYR A 137 -3.29 26.19 6.23
C TYR A 137 -2.96 26.40 4.75
N LEU A 138 -1.80 25.94 4.29
CA LEU A 138 -1.40 26.06 2.88
C LEU A 138 -2.31 25.26 1.94
N VAL A 139 -2.68 24.05 2.32
CA VAL A 139 -3.64 23.23 1.55
C VAL A 139 -4.93 24.00 1.35
N LYS A 140 -5.52 24.52 2.44
CA LYS A 140 -6.75 25.33 2.37
C LYS A 140 -6.58 26.56 1.46
N ARG A 141 -5.49 27.30 1.63
CA ARG A 141 -5.19 28.47 0.79
C ARG A 141 -5.11 28.13 -0.68
N TYR A 142 -4.49 26.98 -1.05
CA TYR A 142 -4.42 26.57 -2.44
C TYR A 142 -5.77 26.11 -3.00
N LEU A 143 -6.61 25.50 -2.19
CA LEU A 143 -8.00 25.18 -2.56
C LEU A 143 -8.81 26.46 -2.81
N ASP A 144 -8.69 27.46 -1.94
CA ASP A 144 -9.36 28.75 -2.08
C ASP A 144 -8.89 29.52 -3.33
N LEU A 145 -7.67 29.28 -3.81
CA LEU A 145 -7.15 29.78 -5.09
C LEU A 145 -7.62 28.97 -6.32
N GLY A 146 -8.47 27.95 -6.13
CA GLY A 146 -9.07 27.16 -7.19
C GLY A 146 -8.22 25.97 -7.68
N LEU A 147 -7.14 25.62 -6.98
CA LEU A 147 -6.39 24.41 -7.31
C LEU A 147 -7.19 23.17 -6.90
N ASN A 148 -7.05 22.07 -7.67
CA ASN A 148 -7.63 20.79 -7.27
C ASN A 148 -6.92 20.23 -6.02
N TYR A 149 -7.60 19.32 -5.31
CA TYR A 149 -7.13 18.78 -4.05
C TYR A 149 -5.74 18.11 -4.13
N PRO A 150 -5.44 17.21 -5.10
CA PRO A 150 -4.12 16.61 -5.23
C PRO A 150 -2.99 17.64 -5.42
N THR A 151 -3.22 18.64 -6.29
CA THR A 151 -2.24 19.70 -6.53
C THR A 151 -2.01 20.55 -5.30
N SER A 152 -3.07 20.87 -4.54
CA SER A 152 -2.98 21.64 -3.30
C SER A 152 -2.14 20.92 -2.24
N LEU A 153 -2.33 19.61 -2.09
CA LEU A 153 -1.53 18.80 -1.17
C LEU A 153 -0.05 18.77 -1.56
N SER A 154 0.25 18.48 -2.84
CA SER A 154 1.63 18.40 -3.33
C SER A 154 2.36 19.75 -3.21
N LYS A 155 1.65 20.83 -3.51
CA LYS A 155 2.22 22.18 -3.46
C LYS A 155 2.49 22.63 -2.03
N ALA A 156 1.55 22.39 -1.11
CA ALA A 156 1.73 22.68 0.29
C ALA A 156 2.89 21.89 0.91
N LEU A 157 3.03 20.62 0.53
CA LEU A 157 4.12 19.77 0.98
C LEU A 157 5.48 20.29 0.47
N PHE A 158 5.54 20.70 -0.80
CA PHE A 158 6.75 21.28 -1.39
C PHE A 158 7.15 22.58 -0.71
N ASP A 159 6.21 23.49 -0.44
CA ASP A 159 6.49 24.78 0.19
C ASP A 159 7.08 24.63 1.60
N ILE A 160 6.71 23.58 2.33
CA ILE A 160 7.22 23.34 3.69
C ILE A 160 8.52 22.54 3.67
N SER A 161 8.56 21.48 2.87
CA SER A 161 9.68 20.51 2.91
C SER A 161 10.80 20.82 1.92
N GLY A 162 10.54 21.62 0.88
CA GLY A 162 11.43 21.79 -0.26
C GLY A 162 11.52 20.56 -1.17
N VAL A 163 10.77 19.49 -0.88
CA VAL A 163 10.83 18.22 -1.61
C VAL A 163 9.66 18.10 -2.57
N LYS A 164 9.98 17.88 -3.86
CA LYS A 164 8.99 17.61 -4.89
C LYS A 164 8.77 16.09 -5.01
N LEU A 165 7.60 15.64 -4.61
CA LEU A 165 7.18 14.25 -4.77
C LEU A 165 6.13 14.19 -5.89
N ASP A 166 6.54 13.72 -7.06
CA ASP A 166 5.70 13.69 -8.28
C ASP A 166 5.60 12.31 -8.94
N LYS A 167 6.32 11.33 -8.42
CA LYS A 167 6.28 9.96 -8.94
C LYS A 167 5.12 9.17 -8.34
N PRO A 168 4.39 8.39 -9.16
CA PRO A 168 3.18 7.69 -8.70
C PRO A 168 3.40 6.75 -7.52
N ASN A 169 4.49 5.96 -7.53
CA ASN A 169 4.75 5.02 -6.43
C ASN A 169 5.20 5.74 -5.16
N ASP A 170 5.92 6.85 -5.27
CA ASP A 170 6.30 7.67 -4.10
C ASP A 170 5.09 8.32 -3.43
N LEU A 171 4.11 8.76 -4.22
CA LEU A 171 2.86 9.29 -3.69
C LEU A 171 2.03 8.23 -2.95
N LEU A 172 1.97 7.01 -3.49
CA LEU A 172 1.36 5.88 -2.80
C LEU A 172 2.15 5.47 -1.56
N ALA A 173 3.47 5.40 -1.67
CA ALA A 173 4.36 5.10 -0.55
C ALA A 173 4.17 6.09 0.62
N LEU A 174 4.09 7.39 0.31
CA LEU A 174 3.80 8.42 1.31
C LEU A 174 2.44 8.19 1.99
N ALA A 175 1.40 7.84 1.21
CA ALA A 175 0.08 7.56 1.76
C ALA A 175 0.09 6.33 2.68
N TYR A 176 0.84 5.27 2.32
CA TYR A 176 1.00 4.10 3.19
C TYR A 176 1.72 4.45 4.50
N VAL A 177 2.86 5.14 4.42
CA VAL A 177 3.64 5.54 5.60
C VAL A 177 2.81 6.46 6.50
N LYS A 178 2.08 7.41 5.92
CA LYS A 178 1.19 8.30 6.65
C LYS A 178 0.09 7.54 7.41
N GLU A 179 -0.57 6.58 6.75
CA GLU A 179 -1.65 5.79 7.37
C GLU A 179 -1.11 4.89 8.48
N ILE A 180 0.08 4.29 8.31
CA ILE A 180 0.76 3.49 9.34
C ILE A 180 1.09 4.35 10.57
N ILE A 181 1.70 5.53 10.39
CA ILE A 181 2.04 6.44 11.50
C ILE A 181 0.77 6.92 12.22
N LYS A 182 -0.26 7.30 11.45
CA LYS A 182 -1.51 7.83 11.99
C LYS A 182 -2.24 6.85 12.91
N ASN A 183 -2.24 5.57 12.56
CA ASN A 183 -2.99 4.54 13.29
C ASN A 183 -2.10 3.67 14.19
N ASN A 184 -0.79 3.93 14.23
CA ASN A 184 0.17 3.17 15.01
C ASN A 184 0.10 1.65 14.70
N TYR A 185 0.07 1.34 13.38
CA TYR A 185 0.06 -0.03 12.88
C TYR A 185 1.44 -0.68 13.00
#